data_f603b858bfa9cd9465adeb96d60700ef
#
_entry.id   f603b858bfa9cd9465adeb96d60700ef
#
_cell.length_a   1.000
_cell.length_b   1.000
_cell.length_c   1.000
_cell.angle_alpha   90.00
_cell.angle_beta   90.00
_cell.angle_gamma   90.00
#
_symmetry.space_group_name_H-M   'P 1'
#
loop_
_entity.id
_entity.type
_entity.pdbx_description
1 polymer ?
#
loop_
_entity_poly.entity_id
_entity_poly.type
_entity_poly.pdbx_seq_one_letter_code
_entity_poly.pdbx_strand_id
1 'polypeptide(L)'
;MTRPIRALIDTYALEKNLSLLRAKSGNRFLWGVVKANAYGHGLIGLLPIFDNWVDGLALLDPKEGVDIRKAGWAKAVLLIEGVFAASDIDIADEYGFETVIHNERQIEWLEKAELKNTLRVHLKCNTGMNRLGFRPDAIPQVLFRLNHIPKVEVVDLLAHFANAEVTYGQDKPVTVQNQLSALTQLRGLLPMCLSNTGGILWHEAGDEAVRAGIAMYGVSPDGNISSASLGIDPVMTLESEIIAFQDLQPGEACGYGSKFIAHRPTRLAVVACGYADGYPRKDNPHREVVVEGKKVPVIGNVSMDMLTIDVTDQPNARLGSKLEIWGKNLPVNEVAKGFGTIGYELLCDVNQRVPRVLIK
;
A
#
# COMPACT_ATOMS: atom_id res chain seq x y z
N MET A 1 -25.76 0.98 -8.36
CA MET A 1 -25.14 -0.36 -8.19
C MET A 1 -26.05 -1.22 -7.34
N THR A 2 -26.18 -2.49 -7.73
CA THR A 2 -27.18 -3.39 -7.11
C THR A 2 -26.60 -4.26 -5.98
N ARG A 3 -25.27 -4.48 -5.93
CA ARG A 3 -24.65 -5.32 -4.91
C ARG A 3 -24.18 -4.47 -3.71
N PRO A 4 -24.58 -4.79 -2.47
CA PRO A 4 -24.36 -3.92 -1.31
C PRO A 4 -22.98 -4.12 -0.66
N ILE A 5 -21.93 -3.98 -1.46
CA ILE A 5 -20.53 -3.92 -0.97
C ILE A 5 -19.85 -2.69 -1.55
N ARG A 6 -19.06 -1.98 -0.74
CA ARG A 6 -18.31 -0.80 -1.14
C ARG A 6 -17.11 -0.56 -0.23
N ALA A 7 -16.08 0.05 -0.79
CA ALA A 7 -14.98 0.63 -0.04
C ALA A 7 -15.27 2.12 0.15
N LEU A 8 -15.57 2.53 1.36
CA LEU A 8 -15.72 3.93 1.74
C LEU A 8 -14.31 4.50 1.96
N ILE A 9 -13.99 5.58 1.25
CA ILE A 9 -12.68 6.23 1.30
C ILE A 9 -12.85 7.59 2.00
N ASP A 10 -12.38 7.67 3.24
CA ASP A 10 -12.46 8.87 4.07
C ASP A 10 -11.36 9.86 3.63
N THR A 11 -11.79 10.92 2.94
CA THR A 11 -10.88 11.94 2.41
C THR A 11 -10.28 12.81 3.52
N TYR A 12 -10.99 13.04 4.60
CA TYR A 12 -10.49 13.79 5.75
C TYR A 12 -9.40 12.99 6.50
N ALA A 13 -9.61 11.69 6.68
CA ALA A 13 -8.58 10.82 7.26
C ALA A 13 -7.30 10.82 6.40
N LEU A 14 -7.44 10.77 5.06
CA LEU A 14 -6.29 10.85 4.15
C LEU A 14 -5.54 12.18 4.29
N GLU A 15 -6.24 13.31 4.30
CA GLU A 15 -5.64 14.63 4.48
C GLU A 15 -4.91 14.75 5.83
N LYS A 16 -5.51 14.26 6.91
CA LYS A 16 -4.90 14.24 8.24
C LYS A 16 -3.60 13.42 8.26
N ASN A 17 -3.62 12.23 7.67
CA ASN A 17 -2.44 11.36 7.59
C ASN A 17 -1.33 12.00 6.76
N LEU A 18 -1.68 12.62 5.63
CA LEU A 18 -0.73 13.34 4.78
C LEU A 18 -0.12 14.54 5.49
N SER A 19 -0.93 15.32 6.23
CA SER A 19 -0.45 16.44 7.05
C SER A 19 0.56 15.99 8.11
N LEU A 20 0.28 14.89 8.80
CA LEU A 20 1.20 14.29 9.77
C LEU A 20 2.52 13.87 9.12
N LEU A 21 2.44 13.19 7.97
CA LEU A 21 3.63 12.73 7.25
C LEU A 21 4.43 13.91 6.68
N ARG A 22 3.79 14.96 6.19
CA ARG A 22 4.44 16.20 5.77
C ARG A 22 5.19 16.86 6.93
N ALA A 23 4.54 16.97 8.10
CA ALA A 23 5.18 17.54 9.29
C ALA A 23 6.42 16.75 9.71
N LYS A 24 6.35 15.40 9.69
CA LYS A 24 7.50 14.54 9.97
C LYS A 24 8.60 14.58 8.89
N SER A 25 8.23 14.86 7.65
CA SER A 25 9.17 15.00 6.54
C SER A 25 9.89 16.35 6.54
N GLY A 26 9.36 17.38 7.20
CA GLY A 26 9.92 18.72 7.20
C GLY A 26 10.06 19.28 5.78
N ASN A 27 11.23 19.82 5.46
CA ASN A 27 11.53 20.41 4.13
C ASN A 27 12.01 19.37 3.09
N ARG A 28 12.07 18.09 3.43
CA ARG A 28 12.48 17.03 2.50
C ARG A 28 11.43 16.86 1.39
N PHE A 29 11.90 16.49 0.20
CA PHE A 29 10.99 16.16 -0.90
C PHE A 29 10.16 14.93 -0.52
N LEU A 30 8.83 15.05 -0.55
CA LEU A 30 7.91 14.00 -0.13
C LEU A 30 7.26 13.34 -1.34
N TRP A 31 7.71 12.12 -1.64
CA TRP A 31 7.04 11.25 -2.59
C TRP A 31 5.84 10.57 -1.95
N GLY A 32 4.64 10.74 -2.53
CA GLY A 32 3.48 9.93 -2.22
C GLY A 32 3.50 8.64 -3.03
N VAL A 33 3.63 7.49 -2.39
CA VAL A 33 3.63 6.18 -3.10
C VAL A 33 2.21 5.73 -3.36
N VAL A 34 1.81 5.75 -4.63
CA VAL A 34 0.42 5.54 -5.08
C VAL A 34 0.22 4.32 -5.99
N LYS A 35 1.23 3.46 -6.11
CA LYS A 35 1.15 2.23 -6.90
C LYS A 35 -0.01 1.35 -6.49
N ALA A 36 -0.41 0.39 -7.36
CA ALA A 36 -1.55 -0.48 -7.16
C ALA A 36 -2.85 0.30 -6.90
N ASN A 37 -3.13 1.31 -7.74
CA ASN A 37 -4.32 2.16 -7.64
C ASN A 37 -4.44 2.82 -6.26
N ALA A 38 -3.37 3.48 -5.79
CA ALA A 38 -3.27 4.06 -4.45
C ALA A 38 -3.55 3.03 -3.34
N TYR A 39 -2.83 1.89 -3.37
CA TYR A 39 -3.06 0.76 -2.44
C TYR A 39 -4.54 0.36 -2.36
N GLY A 40 -5.19 0.25 -3.52
CA GLY A 40 -6.59 -0.14 -3.64
C GLY A 40 -7.62 0.97 -3.36
N HIS A 41 -7.21 2.20 -3.04
CA HIS A 41 -8.10 3.30 -2.64
C HIS A 41 -8.73 4.06 -3.80
N GLY A 42 -8.23 3.90 -5.03
CA GLY A 42 -8.75 4.64 -6.20
C GLY A 42 -7.98 5.92 -6.49
N LEU A 43 -6.84 5.80 -7.17
CA LEU A 43 -5.86 6.87 -7.36
C LEU A 43 -6.44 8.16 -7.95
N ILE A 44 -7.17 8.05 -9.05
CA ILE A 44 -7.62 9.23 -9.81
C ILE A 44 -8.50 10.16 -8.97
N GLY A 45 -9.41 9.59 -8.15
CA GLY A 45 -10.30 10.38 -7.29
C GLY A 45 -9.58 11.10 -6.14
N LEU A 46 -8.36 10.68 -5.83
CA LEU A 46 -7.57 11.21 -4.70
C LEU A 46 -6.49 12.22 -5.15
N LEU A 47 -6.27 12.41 -6.45
CA LEU A 47 -5.26 13.33 -6.97
C LEU A 47 -5.38 14.76 -6.40
N PRO A 48 -6.58 15.37 -6.27
CA PRO A 48 -6.70 16.71 -5.72
C PRO A 48 -6.23 16.82 -4.25
N ILE A 49 -6.33 15.72 -3.50
CA ILE A 49 -5.86 15.67 -2.11
C ILE A 49 -4.34 15.55 -2.09
N PHE A 50 -3.77 14.62 -2.85
CA PHE A 50 -2.31 14.47 -2.94
C PHE A 50 -1.62 15.75 -3.38
N ASP A 51 -2.23 16.52 -4.30
CA ASP A 51 -1.66 17.75 -4.84
C ASP A 51 -1.36 18.80 -3.76
N ASN A 52 -2.11 18.84 -2.68
CA ASN A 52 -1.89 19.76 -1.57
C ASN A 52 -0.74 19.34 -0.63
N TRP A 53 -0.34 18.07 -0.62
CA TRP A 53 0.50 17.55 0.47
C TRP A 53 1.82 16.94 0.02
N VAL A 54 1.92 16.41 -1.19
CA VAL A 54 3.13 15.75 -1.68
C VAL A 54 3.78 16.55 -2.82
N ASP A 55 5.10 16.38 -2.97
CA ASP A 55 5.86 17.07 -4.01
C ASP A 55 5.87 16.28 -5.32
N GLY A 56 5.65 14.96 -5.25
CA GLY A 56 5.55 14.07 -6.38
C GLY A 56 4.85 12.77 -6.01
N LEU A 57 4.45 12.01 -7.03
CA LEU A 57 3.85 10.69 -6.90
C LEU A 57 4.83 9.61 -7.38
N ALA A 58 4.92 8.52 -6.63
CA ALA A 58 5.71 7.36 -7.00
C ALA A 58 4.80 6.16 -7.28
N LEU A 59 4.91 5.61 -8.47
CA LEU A 59 4.09 4.51 -8.97
C LEU A 59 4.95 3.50 -9.73
N LEU A 60 4.37 2.47 -10.31
CA LEU A 60 5.07 1.38 -10.95
C LEU A 60 4.90 1.39 -12.46
N ASP A 61 3.66 1.43 -12.94
CA ASP A 61 3.30 1.25 -14.33
C ASP A 61 3.30 2.61 -15.07
N PRO A 62 4.09 2.77 -16.15
CA PRO A 62 4.02 3.97 -16.99
C PRO A 62 2.60 4.33 -17.45
N LYS A 63 1.74 3.33 -17.65
CA LYS A 63 0.34 3.55 -18.02
C LYS A 63 -0.44 4.26 -16.89
N GLU A 64 -0.27 3.86 -15.62
CA GLU A 64 -0.84 4.60 -14.48
C GLU A 64 -0.33 6.05 -14.50
N GLY A 65 0.97 6.25 -14.82
CA GLY A 65 1.57 7.59 -14.97
C GLY A 65 0.89 8.43 -16.04
N VAL A 66 0.63 7.85 -17.20
CA VAL A 66 -0.11 8.53 -18.29
C VAL A 66 -1.53 8.87 -17.87
N ASP A 67 -2.22 7.95 -17.17
CA ASP A 67 -3.60 8.19 -16.72
C ASP A 67 -3.67 9.35 -15.70
N ILE A 68 -2.73 9.46 -14.76
CA ILE A 68 -2.70 10.61 -13.83
C ILE A 68 -2.34 11.92 -14.53
N ARG A 69 -1.45 11.90 -15.55
CA ARG A 69 -1.18 13.09 -16.39
C ARG A 69 -2.44 13.57 -17.10
N LYS A 70 -3.19 12.64 -17.71
CA LYS A 70 -4.49 12.94 -18.36
C LYS A 70 -5.53 13.45 -17.37
N ALA A 71 -5.46 13.04 -16.11
CA ALA A 71 -6.31 13.52 -15.03
C ALA A 71 -5.86 14.87 -14.44
N GLY A 72 -4.79 15.49 -14.97
CA GLY A 72 -4.33 16.84 -14.62
C GLY A 72 -3.19 16.91 -13.61
N TRP A 73 -2.57 15.80 -13.21
CA TRP A 73 -1.41 15.83 -12.33
C TRP A 73 -0.19 16.47 -13.02
N ALA A 74 0.28 17.60 -12.50
CA ALA A 74 1.37 18.38 -13.09
C ALA A 74 2.74 18.20 -12.39
N LYS A 75 2.76 17.75 -11.13
CA LYS A 75 3.99 17.58 -10.36
C LYS A 75 4.80 16.35 -10.79
N ALA A 76 5.95 16.13 -10.15
CA ALA A 76 6.84 14.99 -10.42
C ALA A 76 6.11 13.64 -10.35
N VAL A 77 6.53 12.71 -11.21
CA VAL A 77 6.08 11.31 -11.24
C VAL A 77 7.30 10.42 -11.34
N LEU A 78 7.48 9.53 -10.37
CA LEU A 78 8.59 8.59 -10.29
C LEU A 78 8.12 7.16 -10.59
N LEU A 79 8.73 6.54 -11.62
CA LEU A 79 8.64 5.10 -11.86
C LEU A 79 9.60 4.39 -10.88
N ILE A 80 9.07 4.02 -9.69
CA ILE A 80 9.87 3.62 -8.52
C ILE A 80 10.57 2.26 -8.64
N GLU A 81 10.18 1.43 -9.60
CA GLU A 81 10.85 0.17 -9.93
C GLU A 81 11.63 0.27 -11.26
N GLY A 82 11.68 1.47 -11.85
CA GLY A 82 12.36 1.71 -13.12
C GLY A 82 11.50 1.31 -14.32
N VAL A 83 12.14 1.22 -15.47
CA VAL A 83 11.55 0.81 -16.74
C VAL A 83 11.75 -0.68 -16.99
N PHE A 84 10.77 -1.34 -17.60
CA PHE A 84 10.78 -2.78 -17.86
C PHE A 84 11.09 -3.11 -19.34
N ALA A 85 10.94 -2.13 -20.21
CA ALA A 85 11.29 -2.21 -21.64
C ALA A 85 11.95 -0.90 -22.09
N ALA A 86 12.71 -0.97 -23.20
CA ALA A 86 13.32 0.23 -23.78
C ALA A 86 12.25 1.27 -24.19
N SER A 87 11.10 0.83 -24.69
CA SER A 87 9.96 1.69 -25.03
C SER A 87 9.37 2.48 -23.85
N ASP A 88 9.59 2.04 -22.61
CA ASP A 88 9.10 2.78 -21.44
C ASP A 88 9.92 4.06 -21.23
N ILE A 89 11.15 4.11 -21.75
CA ILE A 89 11.98 5.34 -21.74
C ILE A 89 11.35 6.41 -22.61
N ASP A 90 10.81 6.04 -23.78
CA ASP A 90 10.13 6.98 -24.68
C ASP A 90 8.89 7.57 -24.01
N ILE A 91 8.15 6.74 -23.26
CA ILE A 91 6.99 7.19 -22.47
C ILE A 91 7.44 8.11 -21.33
N ALA A 92 8.51 7.76 -20.63
CA ALA A 92 9.03 8.57 -19.54
C ALA A 92 9.51 9.95 -20.05
N ASP A 93 10.19 10.00 -21.21
CA ASP A 93 10.63 11.23 -21.86
C ASP A 93 9.43 12.07 -22.33
N GLU A 94 8.42 11.45 -22.96
CA GLU A 94 7.23 12.14 -23.48
C GLU A 94 6.39 12.79 -22.37
N TYR A 95 6.18 12.05 -21.26
CA TYR A 95 5.28 12.50 -20.17
C TYR A 95 6.03 13.14 -19.00
N GLY A 96 7.35 13.32 -19.10
CA GLY A 96 8.18 13.92 -18.06
C GLY A 96 8.17 13.11 -16.78
N PHE A 97 8.34 11.78 -16.86
CA PHE A 97 8.50 10.92 -15.70
C PHE A 97 9.97 10.82 -15.31
N GLU A 98 10.20 10.70 -14.01
CA GLU A 98 11.48 10.30 -13.45
C GLU A 98 11.51 8.78 -13.32
N THR A 99 12.67 8.15 -13.43
CA THR A 99 12.76 6.69 -13.36
C THR A 99 13.92 6.21 -12.50
N VAL A 100 13.74 5.05 -11.86
CA VAL A 100 14.80 4.39 -11.10
C VAL A 100 15.66 3.54 -12.04
N ILE A 101 16.98 3.64 -11.88
CA ILE A 101 17.97 2.78 -12.55
C ILE A 101 18.58 1.83 -11.53
N HIS A 102 18.48 0.52 -11.77
CA HIS A 102 18.88 -0.50 -10.81
C HIS A 102 19.62 -1.69 -11.41
N ASN A 103 19.83 -1.72 -12.73
CA ASN A 103 20.59 -2.77 -13.41
C ASN A 103 21.23 -2.27 -14.70
N GLU A 104 22.22 -3.02 -15.19
CA GLU A 104 23.00 -2.70 -16.39
C GLU A 104 22.14 -2.58 -17.67
N ARG A 105 21.14 -3.41 -17.81
CA ARG A 105 20.26 -3.41 -18.99
C ARG A 105 19.51 -2.09 -19.16
N GLN A 106 19.08 -1.47 -18.06
CA GLN A 106 18.43 -0.16 -18.10
C GLN A 106 19.42 0.94 -18.55
N ILE A 107 20.69 0.84 -18.14
CA ILE A 107 21.75 1.76 -18.61
C ILE A 107 21.97 1.60 -20.11
N GLU A 108 22.08 0.34 -20.60
CA GLU A 108 22.21 0.05 -22.03
C GLU A 108 21.06 0.56 -22.87
N TRP A 109 19.85 0.57 -22.32
CA TRP A 109 18.69 1.16 -22.98
C TRP A 109 18.79 2.68 -23.04
N LEU A 110 19.22 3.33 -21.94
CA LEU A 110 19.44 4.78 -21.91
C LEU A 110 20.54 5.23 -22.88
N GLU A 111 21.63 4.48 -23.00
CA GLU A 111 22.72 4.77 -23.93
C GLU A 111 22.28 4.73 -25.40
N LYS A 112 21.23 3.98 -25.71
CA LYS A 112 20.66 3.84 -27.06
C LYS A 112 19.44 4.72 -27.30
N ALA A 113 18.89 5.35 -26.25
CA ALA A 113 17.69 6.14 -26.35
C ALA A 113 17.97 7.52 -27.00
N GLU A 114 17.08 7.96 -27.86
CA GLU A 114 17.10 9.31 -28.47
C GLU A 114 16.19 10.24 -27.65
N LEU A 115 16.64 10.66 -26.47
CA LEU A 115 15.88 11.51 -25.58
C LEU A 115 15.60 12.88 -26.19
N LYS A 116 14.36 13.36 -26.11
CA LYS A 116 13.95 14.72 -26.53
C LYS A 116 14.19 15.72 -25.41
N ASN A 117 13.92 15.30 -24.17
CA ASN A 117 14.04 16.10 -22.95
C ASN A 117 15.13 15.55 -22.02
N THR A 118 15.42 16.27 -20.94
CA THR A 118 16.27 15.73 -19.87
C THR A 118 15.47 14.71 -19.05
N LEU A 119 15.94 13.46 -19.05
CA LEU A 119 15.37 12.39 -18.24
C LEU A 119 16.06 12.36 -16.85
N ARG A 120 15.28 12.58 -15.81
CA ARG A 120 15.76 12.52 -14.42
C ARG A 120 15.74 11.07 -13.94
N VAL A 121 16.86 10.60 -13.41
CA VAL A 121 17.02 9.22 -12.96
C VAL A 121 17.46 9.15 -11.50
N HIS A 122 16.92 8.17 -10.78
CA HIS A 122 17.26 7.85 -9.40
C HIS A 122 18.13 6.59 -9.39
N LEU A 123 19.37 6.71 -8.94
CA LEU A 123 20.31 5.58 -8.92
C LEU A 123 20.02 4.68 -7.72
N LYS A 124 19.60 3.45 -7.96
CA LYS A 124 19.25 2.52 -6.88
C LYS A 124 20.47 1.79 -6.33
N CYS A 125 20.68 1.94 -5.01
CA CYS A 125 21.69 1.22 -4.25
C CYS A 125 21.06 0.08 -3.43
N ASN A 126 21.61 -1.12 -3.56
CA ASN A 126 21.27 -2.25 -2.70
C ASN A 126 22.12 -2.23 -1.43
N THR A 127 21.55 -1.73 -0.37
CA THR A 127 22.21 -1.61 0.95
C THR A 127 21.99 -2.81 1.86
N GLY A 128 21.38 -3.91 1.34
CA GLY A 128 21.16 -5.13 2.12
C GLY A 128 19.76 -5.72 2.00
N MET A 129 18.79 -5.02 1.38
CA MET A 129 17.46 -5.59 1.13
C MET A 129 17.50 -6.73 0.09
N ASN A 130 18.52 -6.74 -0.78
CA ASN A 130 18.78 -7.78 -1.78
C ASN A 130 17.62 -8.07 -2.73
N ARG A 131 16.95 -6.99 -3.18
CA ARG A 131 15.84 -7.08 -4.13
C ARG A 131 16.19 -6.42 -5.47
N LEU A 132 16.55 -5.14 -5.48
CA LEU A 132 16.93 -4.37 -6.66
C LEU A 132 18.07 -3.40 -6.29
N GLY A 133 18.88 -3.01 -7.29
CA GLY A 133 19.92 -1.99 -7.14
C GLY A 133 21.33 -2.53 -7.26
N PHE A 134 22.25 -1.62 -7.54
CA PHE A 134 23.68 -1.90 -7.59
C PHE A 134 24.26 -2.00 -6.19
N ARG A 135 25.31 -2.78 -6.02
CA ARG A 135 26.06 -2.82 -4.77
C ARG A 135 26.74 -1.46 -4.50
N PRO A 136 26.94 -1.08 -3.22
CA PRO A 136 27.54 0.21 -2.89
C PRO A 136 28.90 0.47 -3.58
N ASP A 137 29.73 -0.54 -3.71
CA ASP A 137 31.05 -0.46 -4.37
C ASP A 137 30.96 -0.19 -5.88
N ALA A 138 29.87 -0.57 -6.55
CA ALA A 138 29.64 -0.29 -7.96
C ALA A 138 29.09 1.13 -8.24
N ILE A 139 28.50 1.79 -7.25
CA ILE A 139 27.82 3.08 -7.44
C ILE A 139 28.70 4.14 -8.11
N PRO A 140 29.96 4.37 -7.71
CA PRO A 140 30.79 5.41 -8.36
C PRO A 140 30.98 5.17 -9.86
N GLN A 141 31.19 3.91 -10.28
CA GLN A 141 31.35 3.57 -11.69
C GLN A 141 30.05 3.72 -12.47
N VAL A 142 28.93 3.28 -11.89
CA VAL A 142 27.60 3.42 -12.51
C VAL A 142 27.21 4.91 -12.64
N LEU A 143 27.45 5.71 -11.59
CA LEU A 143 27.22 7.15 -11.63
C LEU A 143 28.08 7.84 -12.70
N PHE A 144 29.36 7.50 -12.79
CA PHE A 144 30.23 8.00 -13.85
C PHE A 144 29.66 7.72 -15.23
N ARG A 145 29.21 6.48 -15.48
CA ARG A 145 28.61 6.07 -16.76
C ARG A 145 27.34 6.81 -17.07
N LEU A 146 26.40 6.93 -16.12
CA LEU A 146 25.14 7.65 -16.29
C LEU A 146 25.36 9.14 -16.60
N ASN A 147 26.32 9.78 -15.96
CA ASN A 147 26.66 11.20 -16.20
C ASN A 147 27.26 11.44 -17.59
N HIS A 148 27.67 10.42 -18.33
CA HIS A 148 28.14 10.53 -19.70
C HIS A 148 27.08 10.27 -20.77
N ILE A 149 25.86 9.89 -20.35
CA ILE A 149 24.73 9.72 -21.27
C ILE A 149 24.07 11.09 -21.50
N PRO A 150 23.98 11.56 -22.77
CA PRO A 150 23.37 12.85 -23.05
C PRO A 150 21.93 12.93 -22.56
N LYS A 151 21.56 14.08 -21.98
CA LYS A 151 20.20 14.36 -21.44
C LYS A 151 19.75 13.39 -20.32
N VAL A 152 20.66 12.73 -19.63
CA VAL A 152 20.38 12.01 -18.39
C VAL A 152 20.91 12.83 -17.21
N GLU A 153 20.06 13.08 -16.23
CA GLU A 153 20.39 13.76 -14.96
C GLU A 153 20.19 12.78 -13.80
N VAL A 154 21.24 12.43 -13.08
CA VAL A 154 21.14 11.61 -11.86
C VAL A 154 20.80 12.51 -10.68
N VAL A 155 19.59 12.38 -10.13
CA VAL A 155 19.06 13.31 -9.12
C VAL A 155 19.34 12.89 -7.68
N ASP A 156 19.30 11.60 -7.38
CA ASP A 156 19.61 11.08 -6.05
C ASP A 156 20.08 9.62 -6.06
N LEU A 157 20.57 9.21 -4.89
CA LEU A 157 20.84 7.80 -4.55
C LEU A 157 19.67 7.25 -3.75
N LEU A 158 18.91 6.32 -4.34
CA LEU A 158 17.73 5.72 -3.77
C LEU A 158 18.06 4.36 -3.14
N ALA A 159 17.68 4.14 -1.88
CA ALA A 159 17.73 2.83 -1.24
C ALA A 159 16.37 2.50 -0.59
N HIS A 160 16.24 1.31 0.00
CA HIS A 160 15.02 0.92 0.70
C HIS A 160 15.36 0.14 1.97
N PHE A 161 14.82 0.57 3.10
CA PHE A 161 15.00 -0.12 4.36
C PHE A 161 14.23 -1.44 4.37
N ALA A 162 14.94 -2.51 4.70
CA ALA A 162 14.36 -3.85 4.76
C ALA A 162 13.54 -4.07 6.03
N ASN A 163 13.99 -3.50 7.15
CA ASN A 163 13.42 -3.68 8.48
C ASN A 163 13.44 -2.33 9.22
N ALA A 164 12.54 -1.42 8.82
CA ALA A 164 12.39 -0.11 9.45
C ALA A 164 11.43 -0.14 10.64
N GLU A 165 10.78 -1.27 10.90
CA GLU A 165 9.83 -1.50 11.98
C GLU A 165 10.57 -1.59 13.32
N VAL A 166 10.01 -0.95 14.37
CA VAL A 166 10.70 -0.81 15.65
C VAL A 166 10.49 -1.99 16.60
N THR A 167 9.38 -2.74 16.45
CA THR A 167 9.09 -3.85 17.36
C THR A 167 9.84 -5.14 17.01
N TYR A 168 10.32 -5.28 15.78
CA TYR A 168 11.03 -6.48 15.33
C TYR A 168 12.20 -6.20 14.36
N GLY A 169 12.37 -4.96 13.94
CA GLY A 169 13.41 -4.60 12.96
C GLY A 169 14.83 -4.61 13.54
N GLN A 170 14.98 -4.38 14.84
CA GLN A 170 16.29 -4.27 15.50
C GLN A 170 17.02 -5.62 15.63
N ASP A 171 16.29 -6.72 15.75
CA ASP A 171 16.84 -8.07 15.92
C ASP A 171 17.08 -8.79 14.57
N LYS A 172 16.97 -8.07 13.45
CA LYS A 172 17.14 -8.65 12.13
C LYS A 172 18.61 -8.55 11.66
N PRO A 173 19.07 -9.49 10.79
CA PRO A 173 20.42 -9.46 10.23
C PRO A 173 20.75 -8.17 9.45
N VAL A 174 19.71 -7.51 8.91
CA VAL A 174 19.84 -6.23 8.18
C VAL A 174 19.02 -5.18 8.89
N THR A 175 19.66 -4.37 9.72
CA THR A 175 19.02 -3.24 10.40
C THR A 175 19.12 -1.96 9.54
N VAL A 176 18.33 -0.94 9.90
CA VAL A 176 18.49 0.41 9.30
C VAL A 176 19.90 0.91 9.46
N GLN A 177 20.53 0.73 10.64
CA GLN A 177 21.89 1.16 10.91
C GLN A 177 22.92 0.47 10.00
N ASN A 178 22.78 -0.86 9.76
CA ASN A 178 23.65 -1.56 8.81
C ASN A 178 23.50 -0.99 7.39
N GLN A 179 22.28 -0.70 6.96
CA GLN A 179 22.02 -0.11 5.65
C GLN A 179 22.56 1.30 5.50
N LEU A 180 22.46 2.13 6.56
CA LEU A 180 23.06 3.47 6.57
C LEU A 180 24.60 3.40 6.58
N SER A 181 25.18 2.45 7.30
CA SER A 181 26.65 2.25 7.32
C SER A 181 27.20 1.87 5.94
N ALA A 182 26.44 1.07 5.17
CA ALA A 182 26.80 0.71 3.79
C ALA A 182 26.86 1.94 2.84
N LEU A 183 26.20 3.03 3.20
CA LEU A 183 26.17 4.27 2.40
C LEU A 183 27.23 5.30 2.84
N THR A 184 28.02 5.04 3.88
CA THR A 184 28.92 6.03 4.49
C THR A 184 29.89 6.64 3.47
N GLN A 185 30.48 5.84 2.60
CA GLN A 185 31.43 6.30 1.57
C GLN A 185 30.76 6.98 0.38
N LEU A 186 29.44 6.85 0.24
CA LEU A 186 28.65 7.42 -0.84
C LEU A 186 27.99 8.75 -0.45
N ARG A 187 28.03 9.12 0.84
CA ARG A 187 27.49 10.39 1.31
C ARG A 187 28.25 11.57 0.66
N GLY A 188 27.47 12.54 0.18
CA GLY A 188 28.00 13.72 -0.52
C GLY A 188 28.25 13.53 -2.01
N LEU A 189 28.12 12.32 -2.58
CA LEU A 189 28.14 12.11 -4.03
C LEU A 189 26.84 12.60 -4.69
N LEU A 190 25.72 12.30 -4.06
CA LEU A 190 24.36 12.65 -4.50
C LEU A 190 23.48 12.91 -3.27
N PRO A 191 22.38 13.68 -3.42
CA PRO A 191 21.27 13.65 -2.46
C PRO A 191 20.79 12.23 -2.22
N MET A 192 20.15 11.96 -1.08
CA MET A 192 19.70 10.62 -0.73
C MET A 192 18.17 10.53 -0.60
N CYS A 193 17.60 9.44 -1.06
CA CYS A 193 16.19 9.08 -0.93
C CYS A 193 16.07 7.69 -0.31
N LEU A 194 16.07 7.59 1.02
CA LEU A 194 16.21 6.33 1.75
C LEU A 194 14.92 5.88 2.43
N SER A 195 14.29 6.80 3.18
CA SER A 195 13.19 6.50 4.08
C SER A 195 11.92 6.09 3.34
N ASN A 196 11.43 4.89 3.68
CA ASN A 196 10.04 4.49 3.49
C ASN A 196 9.17 5.01 4.66
N THR A 197 7.91 4.60 4.78
CA THR A 197 7.03 5.02 5.89
C THR A 197 7.66 4.77 7.27
N GLY A 198 8.25 3.59 7.51
CA GLY A 198 8.93 3.30 8.77
C GLY A 198 10.14 4.21 9.01
N GLY A 199 10.91 4.48 7.96
CA GLY A 199 12.01 5.45 8.01
C GLY A 199 11.53 6.84 8.41
N ILE A 200 10.43 7.34 7.83
CA ILE A 200 9.85 8.65 8.16
C ILE A 200 9.38 8.71 9.62
N LEU A 201 8.78 7.63 10.11
CA LEU A 201 8.16 7.62 11.44
C LEU A 201 9.18 7.48 12.58
N TRP A 202 10.24 6.70 12.39
CA TRP A 202 11.09 6.23 13.49
C TRP A 202 12.59 6.40 13.32
N HIS A 203 13.08 6.82 12.13
CA HIS A 203 14.51 6.86 11.87
C HIS A 203 14.95 8.21 11.29
N GLU A 204 16.12 8.67 11.73
CA GLU A 204 16.80 9.82 11.15
C GLU A 204 17.87 9.32 10.16
N ALA A 205 17.48 9.18 8.90
CA ALA A 205 18.34 8.63 7.86
C ALA A 205 19.31 9.66 7.25
N GLY A 206 19.05 10.97 7.43
CA GLY A 206 19.81 12.05 6.81
C GLY A 206 19.62 12.06 5.29
N ASP A 207 18.37 11.92 4.86
CA ASP A 207 17.93 11.95 3.47
C ASP A 207 17.27 13.28 3.10
N GLU A 208 17.40 13.69 1.84
CA GLU A 208 16.79 14.90 1.26
C GLU A 208 15.42 14.64 0.65
N ALA A 209 15.13 13.36 0.33
CA ALA A 209 13.85 12.92 -0.16
C ALA A 209 13.34 11.69 0.60
N VAL A 210 12.04 11.60 0.80
CA VAL A 210 11.38 10.51 1.54
C VAL A 210 10.17 9.99 0.78
N ARG A 211 9.76 8.74 1.06
CA ARG A 211 8.67 8.06 0.34
C ARG A 211 7.59 7.59 1.31
N ALA A 212 6.53 8.37 1.44
CA ALA A 212 5.36 7.97 2.21
C ALA A 212 4.55 6.93 1.44
N GLY A 213 4.18 5.85 2.11
CA GLY A 213 3.35 4.77 1.58
C GLY A 213 2.18 4.50 2.50
N ILE A 214 2.20 3.35 3.15
CA ILE A 214 1.05 2.76 3.85
C ILE A 214 0.41 3.68 4.91
N ALA A 215 1.19 4.52 5.59
CA ALA A 215 0.63 5.42 6.60
C ALA A 215 -0.27 6.51 5.99
N MET A 216 -0.08 6.88 4.72
CA MET A 216 -1.04 7.76 4.03
C MET A 216 -2.44 7.15 4.05
N TYR A 217 -2.53 5.84 3.91
CA TYR A 217 -3.78 5.07 3.84
C TYR A 217 -4.29 4.60 5.21
N GLY A 218 -3.70 5.08 6.29
CA GLY A 218 -4.22 4.85 7.63
C GLY A 218 -3.74 3.59 8.33
N VAL A 219 -2.63 3.00 7.87
CA VAL A 219 -2.13 1.74 8.40
C VAL A 219 -0.71 1.92 8.93
N SER A 220 -0.47 1.45 10.15
CA SER A 220 0.88 1.38 10.72
C SER A 220 1.73 0.39 9.91
N PRO A 221 2.98 0.75 9.51
CA PRO A 221 3.87 -0.20 8.86
C PRO A 221 4.33 -1.31 9.81
N ASP A 222 4.30 -1.09 11.13
CA ASP A 222 4.56 -2.09 12.16
C ASP A 222 3.24 -2.67 12.67
N GLY A 223 2.98 -3.95 12.36
CA GLY A 223 1.74 -4.63 12.72
C GLY A 223 1.49 -4.78 14.22
N ASN A 224 2.50 -4.51 15.08
CA ASN A 224 2.37 -4.53 16.55
C ASN A 224 2.12 -3.14 17.14
N ILE A 225 2.21 -2.08 16.33
CA ILE A 225 1.94 -0.71 16.74
C ILE A 225 0.61 -0.28 16.11
N SER A 226 -0.35 0.14 16.93
CA SER A 226 -1.65 0.59 16.40
C SER A 226 -1.51 1.89 15.61
N SER A 227 -2.25 2.02 14.51
CA SER A 227 -2.29 3.27 13.72
C SER A 227 -2.74 4.45 14.59
N ALA A 228 -3.70 4.24 15.48
CA ALA A 228 -4.21 5.27 16.38
C ALA A 228 -3.13 5.85 17.31
N SER A 229 -2.20 5.01 17.82
CA SER A 229 -1.09 5.49 18.67
C SER A 229 -0.09 6.36 17.92
N LEU A 230 -0.07 6.28 16.59
CA LEU A 230 0.74 7.11 15.71
C LEU A 230 0.00 8.38 15.23
N GLY A 231 -1.26 8.56 15.62
CA GLY A 231 -2.12 9.64 15.14
C GLY A 231 -2.61 9.43 13.70
N ILE A 232 -2.57 8.20 13.20
CA ILE A 232 -2.95 7.80 11.84
C ILE A 232 -4.35 7.21 11.87
N ASP A 233 -5.24 7.72 11.02
CA ASP A 233 -6.63 7.27 10.93
C ASP A 233 -6.85 6.38 9.69
N PRO A 234 -7.61 5.27 9.80
CA PRO A 234 -7.97 4.43 8.67
C PRO A 234 -8.69 5.22 7.57
N VAL A 235 -8.21 5.09 6.33
CA VAL A 235 -8.79 5.77 5.17
C VAL A 235 -9.86 4.91 4.50
N MET A 236 -9.64 3.59 4.39
CA MET A 236 -10.61 2.68 3.80
C MET A 236 -11.44 1.98 4.87
N THR A 237 -12.76 2.03 4.74
CA THR A 237 -13.68 1.10 5.37
C THR A 237 -14.32 0.22 4.31
N LEU A 238 -14.06 -1.09 4.36
CA LEU A 238 -14.78 -2.05 3.53
C LEU A 238 -16.09 -2.40 4.22
N GLU A 239 -17.20 -1.93 3.64
CA GLU A 239 -18.56 -2.09 4.16
C GLU A 239 -19.36 -3.04 3.27
N SER A 240 -20.20 -3.87 3.88
CA SER A 240 -21.20 -4.68 3.19
C SER A 240 -22.49 -4.74 4.00
N GLU A 241 -23.45 -5.60 3.56
CA GLU A 241 -24.75 -5.74 4.21
C GLU A 241 -25.13 -7.22 4.34
N ILE A 242 -25.98 -7.51 5.33
CA ILE A 242 -26.65 -8.81 5.50
C ILE A 242 -27.72 -8.96 4.41
N ILE A 243 -27.63 -10.03 3.62
CA ILE A 243 -28.54 -10.29 2.49
C ILE A 243 -29.49 -11.47 2.70
N ALA A 244 -29.20 -12.33 3.69
CA ALA A 244 -30.07 -13.46 4.05
C ALA A 244 -29.77 -13.94 5.47
N PHE A 245 -30.71 -14.71 6.02
CA PHE A 245 -30.55 -15.44 7.28
C PHE A 245 -30.85 -16.92 7.09
N GLN A 246 -30.24 -17.76 7.91
CA GLN A 246 -30.57 -19.18 8.08
C GLN A 246 -30.52 -19.51 9.56
N ASP A 247 -31.46 -20.29 10.04
CA ASP A 247 -31.51 -20.79 11.41
C ASP A 247 -31.07 -22.25 11.42
N LEU A 248 -29.92 -22.50 12.01
CA LEU A 248 -29.34 -23.85 12.10
C LEU A 248 -29.67 -24.50 13.44
N GLN A 249 -30.08 -25.76 13.39
CA GLN A 249 -30.21 -26.62 14.56
C GLN A 249 -28.83 -27.22 14.95
N PRO A 250 -28.64 -27.63 16.23
CA PRO A 250 -27.44 -28.37 16.61
C PRO A 250 -27.18 -29.57 15.71
N GLY A 251 -25.95 -29.71 15.21
CA GLY A 251 -25.53 -30.73 14.26
C GLY A 251 -25.63 -30.35 12.79
N GLU A 252 -26.31 -29.26 12.44
CA GLU A 252 -26.35 -28.77 11.06
C GLU A 252 -25.06 -28.03 10.69
N ALA A 253 -24.64 -28.20 9.43
CA ALA A 253 -23.40 -27.65 8.91
C ALA A 253 -23.65 -26.42 8.03
N CYS A 254 -22.63 -25.53 7.91
CA CYS A 254 -22.63 -24.36 7.05
C CYS A 254 -21.55 -24.42 5.97
N GLY A 255 -21.96 -24.17 4.73
CA GLY A 255 -21.09 -23.85 3.59
C GLY A 255 -20.26 -25.02 3.06
N TYR A 256 -19.36 -24.71 2.13
CA TYR A 256 -18.49 -25.69 1.48
C TYR A 256 -17.62 -26.48 2.45
N GLY A 257 -17.63 -27.80 2.32
CA GLY A 257 -16.83 -28.73 3.13
C GLY A 257 -17.29 -28.83 4.57
N SER A 258 -18.48 -28.30 4.93
CA SER A 258 -19.09 -28.39 6.26
C SER A 258 -18.13 -28.05 7.40
N LYS A 259 -17.31 -27.00 7.20
CA LYS A 259 -16.26 -26.59 8.15
C LYS A 259 -16.84 -26.07 9.47
N PHE A 260 -18.02 -25.49 9.45
CA PHE A 260 -18.74 -25.08 10.64
C PHE A 260 -19.91 -26.06 10.87
N ILE A 261 -20.02 -26.53 12.09
CA ILE A 261 -21.16 -27.34 12.57
C ILE A 261 -21.75 -26.61 13.78
N ALA A 262 -23.04 -26.34 13.75
CA ALA A 262 -23.72 -25.67 14.84
C ALA A 262 -23.74 -26.57 16.10
N HIS A 263 -23.27 -26.08 17.22
CA HIS A 263 -23.33 -26.77 18.52
C HIS A 263 -24.52 -26.34 19.39
N ARG A 264 -25.17 -25.25 19.00
CA ARG A 264 -26.40 -24.69 19.59
C ARG A 264 -27.32 -24.19 18.49
N PRO A 265 -28.59 -23.89 18.76
CA PRO A 265 -29.39 -23.14 17.81
C PRO A 265 -28.64 -21.88 17.40
N THR A 266 -28.34 -21.75 16.11
CA THR A 266 -27.45 -20.71 15.58
C THR A 266 -28.14 -19.92 14.50
N ARG A 267 -28.25 -18.60 14.67
CA ARG A 267 -28.72 -17.68 13.63
C ARG A 267 -27.54 -17.24 12.79
N LEU A 268 -27.47 -17.79 11.58
CA LEU A 268 -26.45 -17.45 10.58
C LEU A 268 -26.94 -16.32 9.70
N ALA A 269 -26.09 -15.31 9.45
CA ALA A 269 -26.34 -14.30 8.43
C ALA A 269 -25.37 -14.48 7.24
N VAL A 270 -25.92 -14.31 6.04
CA VAL A 270 -25.17 -14.29 4.78
C VAL A 270 -24.86 -12.84 4.42
N VAL A 271 -23.60 -12.56 4.08
CA VAL A 271 -23.08 -11.23 3.76
C VAL A 271 -22.60 -11.16 2.32
N ALA A 272 -22.87 -10.05 1.63
CA ALA A 272 -22.48 -9.82 0.25
C ALA A 272 -20.99 -9.42 0.14
N CYS A 273 -20.09 -10.29 0.58
CA CYS A 273 -18.64 -10.16 0.46
C CYS A 273 -18.00 -11.54 0.37
N GLY A 274 -17.09 -11.76 -0.56
CA GLY A 274 -16.36 -13.02 -0.70
C GLY A 274 -14.94 -12.83 -1.21
N TYR A 275 -14.27 -13.95 -1.56
CA TYR A 275 -12.86 -13.85 -1.94
C TYR A 275 -12.63 -13.15 -3.29
N ALA A 276 -13.61 -13.08 -4.17
CA ALA A 276 -13.52 -12.29 -5.40
C ALA A 276 -13.70 -10.77 -5.16
N ASP A 277 -14.05 -10.35 -3.94
CA ASP A 277 -14.06 -8.96 -3.52
C ASP A 277 -12.74 -8.53 -2.85
N GLY A 278 -11.88 -9.51 -2.51
CA GLY A 278 -10.62 -9.30 -1.81
C GLY A 278 -10.59 -9.84 -0.37
N TYR A 279 -11.68 -10.44 0.14
CA TYR A 279 -11.66 -11.04 1.47
C TYR A 279 -11.00 -12.43 1.44
N PRO A 280 -9.96 -12.70 2.25
CA PRO A 280 -9.22 -13.96 2.16
C PRO A 280 -10.06 -15.20 2.44
N ARG A 281 -9.89 -16.25 1.60
CA ARG A 281 -10.51 -17.56 1.84
C ARG A 281 -9.73 -18.43 2.85
N LYS A 282 -8.49 -18.04 3.17
CA LYS A 282 -7.62 -18.79 4.09
C LYS A 282 -8.33 -19.07 5.42
N ASP A 283 -8.22 -20.29 5.91
CA ASP A 283 -8.83 -20.69 7.18
C ASP A 283 -8.15 -20.00 8.37
N ASN A 284 -8.97 -19.43 9.24
CA ASN A 284 -8.54 -18.76 10.46
C ASN A 284 -9.71 -18.80 11.46
N PRO A 285 -9.51 -19.37 12.65
CA PRO A 285 -10.56 -19.47 13.67
C PRO A 285 -10.96 -18.12 14.29
N HIS A 286 -10.15 -17.07 14.10
CA HIS A 286 -10.35 -15.74 14.70
C HIS A 286 -10.82 -14.69 13.68
N ARG A 287 -11.50 -15.14 12.60
CA ARG A 287 -12.08 -14.20 11.62
C ARG A 287 -13.31 -13.52 12.23
N GLU A 288 -13.28 -12.21 12.22
CA GLU A 288 -14.37 -11.39 12.73
C GLU A 288 -14.74 -10.28 11.74
N VAL A 289 -15.96 -9.79 11.85
CA VAL A 289 -16.46 -8.56 11.23
C VAL A 289 -17.24 -7.78 12.30
N VAL A 290 -17.53 -6.51 12.04
CA VAL A 290 -18.30 -5.69 13.00
C VAL A 290 -19.71 -5.47 12.48
N VAL A 291 -20.72 -5.90 13.24
CA VAL A 291 -22.15 -5.69 12.97
C VAL A 291 -22.74 -4.93 14.14
N GLU A 292 -23.45 -3.82 13.86
CA GLU A 292 -24.07 -3.00 14.91
C GLU A 292 -23.09 -2.63 16.07
N GLY A 293 -21.81 -2.35 15.69
CA GLY A 293 -20.76 -1.98 16.64
C GLY A 293 -20.15 -3.12 17.44
N LYS A 294 -20.52 -4.37 17.17
CA LYS A 294 -19.98 -5.55 17.86
C LYS A 294 -19.27 -6.50 16.89
N LYS A 295 -18.14 -7.04 17.35
CA LYS A 295 -17.42 -8.10 16.62
C LYS A 295 -18.21 -9.39 16.66
N VAL A 296 -18.39 -10.01 15.51
CA VAL A 296 -19.05 -11.32 15.34
C VAL A 296 -18.16 -12.24 14.49
N PRO A 297 -18.15 -13.55 14.75
CA PRO A 297 -17.28 -14.48 14.04
C PRO A 297 -17.78 -14.74 12.62
N VAL A 298 -16.83 -14.82 11.69
CA VAL A 298 -17.04 -15.37 10.34
C VAL A 298 -16.94 -16.89 10.44
N ILE A 299 -18.00 -17.59 10.09
CA ILE A 299 -18.15 -19.05 10.20
C ILE A 299 -18.20 -19.72 8.83
N GLY A 300 -17.77 -20.98 8.77
CA GLY A 300 -17.70 -21.75 7.52
C GLY A 300 -16.62 -21.22 6.55
N ASN A 301 -16.58 -21.81 5.36
CA ASN A 301 -15.66 -21.39 4.30
C ASN A 301 -16.20 -20.19 3.54
N VAL A 302 -15.36 -19.18 3.32
CA VAL A 302 -15.69 -18.03 2.47
C VAL A 302 -15.94 -18.49 1.04
N SER A 303 -17.04 -18.06 0.44
CA SER A 303 -17.42 -18.31 -0.95
C SER A 303 -16.86 -17.19 -1.87
N MET A 304 -17.02 -17.36 -3.18
CA MET A 304 -16.57 -16.36 -4.16
C MET A 304 -17.17 -14.97 -3.89
N ASP A 305 -18.46 -14.93 -3.59
CA ASP A 305 -19.24 -13.69 -3.51
C ASP A 305 -19.91 -13.45 -2.15
N MET A 306 -19.78 -14.39 -1.21
CA MET A 306 -20.47 -14.36 0.07
C MET A 306 -19.57 -14.92 1.18
N LEU A 307 -19.77 -14.40 2.37
CA LEU A 307 -19.31 -15.00 3.63
C LEU A 307 -20.50 -15.16 4.59
N THR A 308 -20.32 -15.98 5.59
CA THR A 308 -21.34 -16.27 6.61
C THR A 308 -20.81 -15.90 7.98
N ILE A 309 -21.68 -15.33 8.81
CA ILE A 309 -21.36 -14.87 10.17
C ILE A 309 -22.37 -15.43 11.17
N ASP A 310 -21.93 -15.68 12.40
CA ASP A 310 -22.80 -16.04 13.51
C ASP A 310 -23.34 -14.76 14.17
N VAL A 311 -24.63 -14.53 14.07
CA VAL A 311 -25.33 -13.39 14.67
C VAL A 311 -26.34 -13.83 15.74
N THR A 312 -26.21 -15.04 16.30
CA THR A 312 -27.09 -15.60 17.31
C THR A 312 -27.28 -14.63 18.48
N ASP A 313 -26.20 -14.02 18.92
CA ASP A 313 -26.18 -13.09 20.06
C ASP A 313 -26.35 -11.61 19.64
N GLN A 314 -26.82 -11.36 18.41
CA GLN A 314 -27.10 -10.04 17.83
C GLN A 314 -28.58 -9.89 17.47
N PRO A 315 -29.48 -9.64 18.46
CA PRO A 315 -30.91 -9.60 18.22
C PRO A 315 -31.36 -8.47 17.28
N ASN A 316 -30.56 -7.42 17.15
CA ASN A 316 -30.85 -6.28 16.28
C ASN A 316 -30.43 -6.50 14.81
N ALA A 317 -29.69 -7.56 14.51
CA ALA A 317 -29.28 -7.87 13.14
C ALA A 317 -30.48 -8.20 12.26
N ARG A 318 -30.62 -7.51 11.12
CA ARG A 318 -31.73 -7.64 10.16
C ARG A 318 -31.21 -7.59 8.72
N LEU A 319 -32.04 -7.93 7.76
CA LEU A 319 -31.76 -7.73 6.34
C LEU A 319 -31.41 -6.27 6.08
N GLY A 320 -30.30 -6.02 5.38
CA GLY A 320 -29.78 -4.69 5.11
C GLY A 320 -28.97 -4.07 6.28
N SER A 321 -28.80 -4.78 7.44
CA SER A 321 -27.86 -4.32 8.46
C SER A 321 -26.46 -4.23 7.86
N LYS A 322 -25.85 -3.07 8.04
CA LYS A 322 -24.50 -2.79 7.60
C LYS A 322 -23.48 -3.47 8.50
N LEU A 323 -22.38 -3.86 7.89
CA LEU A 323 -21.26 -4.43 8.60
C LEU A 323 -19.92 -3.92 8.05
N GLU A 324 -18.97 -3.77 8.94
CA GLU A 324 -17.60 -3.41 8.64
C GLU A 324 -16.75 -4.69 8.56
N ILE A 325 -16.16 -4.91 7.40
CA ILE A 325 -15.21 -6.01 7.15
C ILE A 325 -13.84 -5.63 7.72
N TRP A 326 -13.41 -4.40 7.49
CA TRP A 326 -12.33 -3.68 8.17
C TRP A 326 -12.53 -2.17 8.02
N GLY A 327 -11.93 -1.39 8.92
CA GLY A 327 -12.04 0.06 8.93
C GLY A 327 -11.69 0.67 10.29
N LYS A 328 -12.55 1.54 10.77
CA LYS A 328 -12.35 2.28 12.03
C LYS A 328 -12.51 1.40 13.28
N ASN A 329 -13.49 0.48 13.27
CA ASN A 329 -13.80 -0.37 14.43
C ASN A 329 -13.08 -1.73 14.38
N LEU A 330 -12.58 -2.11 13.21
CA LEU A 330 -11.79 -3.32 12.99
C LEU A 330 -10.60 -2.98 12.07
N PRO A 331 -9.46 -2.56 12.64
CA PRO A 331 -8.30 -2.17 11.85
C PRO A 331 -7.82 -3.26 10.90
N VAL A 332 -7.48 -2.90 9.66
CA VAL A 332 -7.06 -3.87 8.65
C VAL A 332 -5.84 -4.69 9.06
N ASN A 333 -4.92 -4.13 9.88
CA ASN A 333 -3.78 -4.87 10.42
C ASN A 333 -4.22 -5.99 11.39
N GLU A 334 -5.31 -5.78 12.15
CA GLU A 334 -5.87 -6.81 13.03
C GLU A 334 -6.43 -7.97 12.19
N VAL A 335 -7.19 -7.65 11.14
CA VAL A 335 -7.71 -8.64 10.19
C VAL A 335 -6.56 -9.38 9.50
N ALA A 336 -5.56 -8.66 8.99
CA ALA A 336 -4.41 -9.23 8.29
C ALA A 336 -3.61 -10.18 9.19
N LYS A 337 -3.37 -9.81 10.44
CA LYS A 337 -2.68 -10.65 11.43
C LYS A 337 -3.38 -12.00 11.62
N GLY A 338 -4.71 -11.99 11.63
CA GLY A 338 -5.50 -13.21 11.69
C GLY A 338 -5.25 -14.16 10.52
N PHE A 339 -4.95 -13.63 9.35
CA PHE A 339 -4.62 -14.42 8.15
C PHE A 339 -3.11 -14.71 7.97
N GLY A 340 -2.26 -14.22 8.87
CA GLY A 340 -0.81 -14.35 8.77
C GLY A 340 -0.24 -13.55 7.59
N THR A 341 -0.82 -12.38 7.32
CA THR A 341 -0.40 -11.42 6.30
C THR A 341 -0.32 -10.00 6.86
N ILE A 342 -0.23 -9.00 6.01
CA ILE A 342 -0.07 -7.58 6.34
C ILE A 342 -1.22 -6.74 5.76
N GLY A 343 -1.55 -5.62 6.39
CA GLY A 343 -2.62 -4.73 5.94
C GLY A 343 -2.43 -4.21 4.51
N TYR A 344 -1.19 -4.12 4.03
CA TYR A 344 -0.86 -3.77 2.64
C TYR A 344 -1.55 -4.70 1.63
N GLU A 345 -1.44 -6.02 1.86
CA GLU A 345 -2.02 -7.04 0.97
C GLU A 345 -3.54 -6.90 0.93
N LEU A 346 -4.20 -6.89 2.09
CA LEU A 346 -5.65 -6.79 2.14
C LEU A 346 -6.22 -5.54 1.47
N LEU A 347 -5.55 -4.39 1.62
CA LEU A 347 -5.97 -3.16 0.94
C LEU A 347 -5.82 -3.25 -0.57
N CYS A 348 -4.69 -3.80 -1.04
CA CYS A 348 -4.42 -3.96 -2.47
C CYS A 348 -5.32 -5.02 -3.14
N ASP A 349 -5.74 -6.03 -2.39
CA ASP A 349 -6.58 -7.13 -2.87
C ASP A 349 -8.05 -6.73 -3.07
N VAL A 350 -8.48 -5.56 -2.55
CA VAL A 350 -9.85 -5.08 -2.82
C VAL A 350 -10.05 -4.94 -4.32
N ASN A 351 -10.83 -5.86 -4.88
CA ASN A 351 -11.03 -5.99 -6.32
C ASN A 351 -11.70 -4.76 -6.94
N GLN A 352 -11.44 -4.48 -8.22
CA GLN A 352 -12.01 -3.33 -8.94
C GLN A 352 -13.55 -3.38 -9.04
N ARG A 353 -14.18 -4.55 -8.90
CA ARG A 353 -15.62 -4.70 -8.85
C ARG A 353 -16.26 -4.12 -7.58
N VAL A 354 -15.49 -3.89 -6.53
CA VAL A 354 -15.94 -3.19 -5.32
C VAL A 354 -15.82 -1.69 -5.56
N PRO A 355 -16.94 -0.95 -5.51
CA PRO A 355 -16.90 0.50 -5.74
C PRO A 355 -16.15 1.25 -4.64
N ARG A 356 -15.33 2.22 -5.04
CA ARG A 356 -14.74 3.21 -4.13
C ARG A 356 -15.67 4.41 -4.05
N VAL A 357 -16.08 4.74 -2.83
CA VAL A 357 -17.00 5.85 -2.56
C VAL A 357 -16.27 6.84 -1.66
N LEU A 358 -15.96 8.02 -2.18
CA LEU A 358 -15.34 9.07 -1.38
C LEU A 358 -16.35 9.60 -0.36
N ILE A 359 -15.93 9.69 0.88
CA ILE A 359 -16.68 10.29 1.99
C ILE A 359 -15.81 11.36 2.69
N LYS A 360 -16.49 12.28 3.39
CA LYS A 360 -15.86 13.33 4.20
C LYS A 360 -16.03 13.06 5.68
#